data_b01fcf0f0fc45a0ad7d46dbe3fd5f945
#
_entry.id   b01fcf0f0fc45a0ad7d46dbe3fd5f945
#
_cell.length_a   1.000
_cell.length_b   1.000
_cell.length_c   1.000
_cell.angle_alpha   90.00
_cell.angle_beta   90.00
_cell.angle_gamma   90.00
#
_symmetry.space_group_name_H-M   'P 1'
#
loop_
_entity.id
_entity.type
_entity.pdbx_description
1 polymer ?
#
loop_
_entity_poly.entity_id
_entity_poly.type
_entity_poly.pdbx_seq_one_letter_code
_entity_poly.pdbx_strand_id
1 'polypeptide(L)'
;AYTIAEGLAMVKAVRNNKRVLQVGSQQRSSREFQAAIDMVQNGAIGHIEKIYARVGEPPTPLSLPEMPVPANLNFNQWMGPLNDPKIHYHPDLCPPISLDPEENEKLWGAWRWFQETGNGYTADWGAHMFDIAQAAIGMDGSGPVEFTPKGYNGTQYSTMRYANGIVMTEQPYLEDNPDAQGIKFVGDNGWIEVARGYINCSDQSNIPSDLKNLIEKRPRMMTPEERKKMYEEYMKKLKDSKKKGNDAGNYETSAPHMQNFIDCVRSRENPIAPVEVGCSTNTLCCLQNIARELGRPVKWNPATLSFGNDKEAASHRLYWYQYRNPYSLPYFCK
;
A
#
# COMPACT_ATOMS: atom_id res chain seq x y z
N ALA A 1 -4.70 2.99 -8.17
CA ALA A 1 -5.31 2.18 -9.26
C ALA A 1 -5.88 0.89 -8.66
N TYR A 2 -6.98 0.40 -9.22
CA TYR A 2 -7.59 -0.87 -8.81
C TYR A 2 -6.98 -2.06 -9.56
N THR A 3 -6.49 -1.83 -10.80
CA THR A 3 -5.92 -2.86 -11.66
C THR A 3 -4.53 -2.49 -12.17
N ILE A 4 -3.81 -3.49 -12.70
CA ILE A 4 -2.52 -3.26 -13.38
C ILE A 4 -2.71 -2.35 -14.59
N ALA A 5 -3.73 -2.62 -15.40
CA ALA A 5 -4.04 -1.83 -16.58
C ALA A 5 -4.28 -0.34 -16.29
N GLU A 6 -4.96 -0.03 -15.18
CA GLU A 6 -5.15 1.36 -14.76
C GLU A 6 -3.82 2.03 -14.41
N GLY A 7 -2.94 1.36 -13.67
CA GLY A 7 -1.61 1.88 -13.36
C GLY A 7 -0.82 2.20 -14.62
N LEU A 8 -0.82 1.29 -15.59
CA LEU A 8 -0.14 1.48 -16.88
C LEU A 8 -0.75 2.63 -17.71
N ALA A 9 -2.07 2.75 -17.71
CA ALA A 9 -2.77 3.85 -18.39
C ALA A 9 -2.45 5.20 -17.74
N MET A 10 -2.37 5.25 -16.40
CA MET A 10 -1.98 6.46 -15.67
C MET A 10 -0.56 6.90 -16.04
N VAL A 11 0.40 5.99 -16.11
CA VAL A 11 1.78 6.30 -16.54
C VAL A 11 1.77 6.93 -17.93
N LYS A 12 1.10 6.28 -18.91
CA LYS A 12 0.99 6.82 -20.27
C LYS A 12 0.31 8.19 -20.31
N ALA A 13 -0.78 8.36 -19.56
CA ALA A 13 -1.51 9.64 -19.50
C ALA A 13 -0.63 10.76 -18.96
N VAL A 14 0.07 10.53 -17.85
CA VAL A 14 0.94 11.52 -17.21
C VAL A 14 2.08 11.92 -18.16
N ARG A 15 2.75 10.95 -18.79
CA ARG A 15 3.90 11.20 -19.67
C ARG A 15 3.48 11.87 -20.98
N ASN A 16 2.42 11.40 -21.63
CA ASN A 16 1.92 11.98 -22.87
C ASN A 16 1.49 13.44 -22.69
N ASN A 17 0.93 13.77 -21.52
CA ASN A 17 0.50 15.14 -21.22
C ASN A 17 1.58 15.97 -20.50
N LYS A 18 2.79 15.44 -20.30
CA LYS A 18 3.91 16.11 -19.63
C LYS A 18 3.51 16.72 -18.27
N ARG A 19 2.76 15.95 -17.46
CA ARG A 19 2.30 16.39 -16.15
C ARG A 19 3.18 15.84 -15.04
N VAL A 20 3.22 16.55 -13.92
CA VAL A 20 3.81 16.07 -12.67
C VAL A 20 2.68 15.40 -11.88
N LEU A 21 2.90 14.15 -11.48
CA LEU A 21 2.00 13.39 -10.61
C LEU A 21 2.83 12.74 -9.53
N GLN A 22 2.40 12.90 -8.29
CA GLN A 22 2.96 12.21 -7.14
C GLN A 22 1.91 11.31 -6.52
N VAL A 23 2.27 10.06 -6.26
CA VAL A 23 1.39 9.13 -5.53
C VAL A 23 1.52 9.30 -4.02
N GLY A 24 0.51 8.85 -3.26
CA GLY A 24 0.43 9.03 -1.81
C GLY A 24 1.37 8.11 -1.00
N SER A 25 2.55 7.78 -1.52
CA SER A 25 3.57 7.00 -0.83
C SER A 25 4.40 7.89 0.11
N GLN A 26 3.74 8.57 1.06
CA GLN A 26 4.35 9.59 1.92
C GLN A 26 5.47 9.04 2.81
N GLN A 27 5.51 7.73 3.07
CA GLN A 27 6.59 7.09 3.82
C GLN A 27 7.96 7.29 3.17
N ARG A 28 8.03 7.46 1.83
CA ARG A 28 9.26 7.83 1.13
C ARG A 28 9.84 9.18 1.57
N SER A 29 9.01 10.03 2.17
CA SER A 29 9.42 11.34 2.71
C SER A 29 9.61 11.32 4.23
N SER A 30 9.37 10.20 4.90
CA SER A 30 9.55 10.08 6.35
C SER A 30 10.96 9.66 6.70
N ARG A 31 11.56 10.30 7.71
CA ARG A 31 12.98 10.18 8.06
C ARG A 31 13.39 8.75 8.41
N GLU A 32 12.58 8.02 9.17
CA GLU A 32 12.85 6.64 9.56
C GLU A 32 12.90 5.69 8.36
N PHE A 33 11.99 5.88 7.40
CA PHE A 33 11.97 5.07 6.18
C PHE A 33 13.12 5.43 5.24
N GLN A 34 13.43 6.73 5.09
CA GLN A 34 14.61 7.16 4.32
C GLN A 34 15.90 6.57 4.91
N ALA A 35 16.08 6.64 6.23
CA ALA A 35 17.23 6.05 6.90
C ALA A 35 17.31 4.54 6.65
N ALA A 36 16.20 3.81 6.73
CA ALA A 36 16.18 2.37 6.44
C ALA A 36 16.57 2.08 4.97
N ILE A 37 16.05 2.85 4.02
CA ILE A 37 16.41 2.74 2.60
C ILE A 37 17.90 3.00 2.41
N ASP A 38 18.42 4.10 2.96
CA ASP A 38 19.85 4.48 2.85
C ASP A 38 20.75 3.42 3.46
N MET A 39 20.39 2.87 4.64
CA MET A 39 21.16 1.82 5.31
C MET A 39 21.22 0.54 4.45
N VAL A 40 20.10 0.12 3.85
CA VAL A 40 20.06 -1.04 2.94
C VAL A 40 20.92 -0.78 1.70
N GLN A 41 20.74 0.37 1.05
CA GLN A 41 21.45 0.70 -0.19
C GLN A 41 22.96 0.90 0.02
N ASN A 42 23.37 1.37 1.19
CA ASN A 42 24.79 1.51 1.57
C ASN A 42 25.40 0.22 2.16
N GLY A 43 24.66 -0.90 2.17
CA GLY A 43 25.19 -2.21 2.59
C GLY A 43 25.40 -2.37 4.09
N ALA A 44 24.72 -1.59 4.94
CA ALA A 44 24.87 -1.66 6.40
C ALA A 44 24.60 -3.05 7.00
N ILE A 45 23.81 -3.87 6.32
CA ILE A 45 23.50 -5.25 6.73
C ILE A 45 23.98 -6.30 5.72
N GLY A 46 24.88 -5.92 4.80
CA GLY A 46 25.40 -6.79 3.76
C GLY A 46 24.42 -7.09 2.64
N HIS A 47 24.55 -8.29 2.04
CA HIS A 47 23.64 -8.70 0.97
C HIS A 47 22.26 -9.06 1.53
N ILE A 48 21.19 -8.50 0.93
CA ILE A 48 19.81 -8.76 1.38
C ILE A 48 19.37 -10.14 0.87
N GLU A 49 18.94 -11.00 1.78
CA GLU A 49 18.41 -12.33 1.48
C GLU A 49 16.88 -12.37 1.54
N LYS A 50 16.33 -11.75 2.58
CA LYS A 50 14.88 -11.82 2.90
C LYS A 50 14.34 -10.46 3.33
N ILE A 51 13.07 -10.28 3.03
CA ILE A 51 12.28 -9.13 3.50
C ILE A 51 10.98 -9.66 4.09
N TYR A 52 10.65 -9.23 5.31
CA TYR A 52 9.38 -9.50 5.96
C TYR A 52 8.57 -8.21 5.92
N ALA A 53 7.46 -8.23 5.19
CA ALA A 53 6.61 -7.04 5.01
C ALA A 53 5.18 -7.34 5.46
N ARG A 54 4.89 -7.06 6.72
CA ARG A 54 3.54 -7.26 7.26
C ARG A 54 2.64 -6.08 6.87
N VAL A 55 1.57 -6.38 6.12
CA VAL A 55 0.62 -5.38 5.63
C VAL A 55 -0.79 -5.55 6.21
N GLY A 56 -1.15 -6.71 6.69
CA GLY A 56 -2.48 -7.05 7.22
C GLY A 56 -3.12 -8.19 6.44
N GLU A 57 -4.44 -8.36 6.60
CA GLU A 57 -5.16 -9.49 6.01
C GLU A 57 -5.50 -9.26 4.52
N PRO A 58 -5.56 -10.33 3.71
CA PRO A 58 -5.95 -10.24 2.31
C PRO A 58 -7.42 -9.80 2.15
N PRO A 59 -7.82 -9.35 0.94
CA PRO A 59 -9.21 -8.99 0.69
C PRO A 59 -10.15 -10.20 0.78
N THR A 60 -11.37 -9.94 1.22
CA THR A 60 -12.45 -10.93 1.27
C THR A 60 -13.53 -10.63 0.23
N PRO A 61 -14.31 -11.63 -0.23
CA PRO A 61 -15.48 -11.37 -1.06
C PRO A 61 -16.49 -10.47 -0.35
N LEU A 62 -17.16 -9.58 -1.11
CA LEU A 62 -18.20 -8.72 -0.58
C LEU A 62 -19.38 -9.56 -0.04
N SER A 63 -19.67 -9.41 1.24
CA SER A 63 -20.67 -10.19 1.97
C SER A 63 -21.67 -9.33 2.76
N LEU A 64 -21.65 -8.01 2.58
CA LEU A 64 -22.60 -7.10 3.23
C LEU A 64 -24.00 -7.25 2.58
N PRO A 65 -25.10 -7.16 3.37
CA PRO A 65 -26.44 -7.18 2.81
C PRO A 65 -26.75 -5.89 2.04
N GLU A 66 -27.62 -6.01 1.03
CA GLU A 66 -28.11 -4.83 0.32
C GLU A 66 -29.01 -3.98 1.21
N MET A 67 -28.83 -2.66 1.17
CA MET A 67 -29.65 -1.69 1.88
C MET A 67 -30.17 -0.59 0.94
N PRO A 68 -31.27 0.09 1.30
CA PRO A 68 -31.78 1.21 0.51
C PRO A 68 -30.78 2.34 0.43
N VAL A 69 -30.54 2.85 -0.79
CA VAL A 69 -29.67 4.00 -1.01
C VAL A 69 -30.31 5.26 -0.41
N PRO A 70 -29.57 6.03 0.44
CA PRO A 70 -30.07 7.31 0.95
C PRO A 70 -30.42 8.28 -0.16
N ALA A 71 -31.51 9.06 0.01
CA ALA A 71 -32.01 9.97 -1.02
C ALA A 71 -30.99 11.07 -1.43
N ASN A 72 -30.08 11.42 -0.54
CA ASN A 72 -29.02 12.42 -0.77
C ASN A 72 -27.68 11.81 -1.26
N LEU A 73 -27.62 10.50 -1.54
CA LEU A 73 -26.43 9.81 -2.06
C LEU A 73 -26.63 9.40 -3.52
N ASN A 74 -25.76 9.87 -4.40
CA ASN A 74 -25.62 9.31 -5.74
C ASN A 74 -24.68 8.09 -5.71
N PHE A 75 -25.19 6.93 -5.25
CA PHE A 75 -24.44 5.70 -5.16
C PHE A 75 -23.88 5.23 -6.52
N ASN A 76 -24.62 5.49 -7.61
CA ASN A 76 -24.16 5.18 -8.95
C ASN A 76 -22.85 5.94 -9.31
N GLN A 77 -22.77 7.21 -8.93
CA GLN A 77 -21.55 8.00 -9.13
C GLN A 77 -20.42 7.56 -8.19
N TRP A 78 -20.76 7.22 -6.94
CA TRP A 78 -19.79 6.67 -5.96
C TRP A 78 -19.16 5.38 -6.46
N MET A 79 -19.95 4.47 -7.00
CA MET A 79 -19.48 3.20 -7.56
C MET A 79 -18.53 3.40 -8.77
N GLY A 80 -18.65 4.54 -9.49
CA GLY A 80 -17.74 4.88 -10.59
C GLY A 80 -17.76 3.83 -11.71
N PRO A 81 -16.60 3.37 -12.20
CA PRO A 81 -16.49 2.43 -13.32
C PRO A 81 -16.74 0.96 -12.96
N LEU A 82 -16.90 0.64 -11.69
CA LEU A 82 -17.05 -0.75 -11.25
C LEU A 82 -18.30 -1.40 -11.85
N ASN A 83 -18.15 -2.65 -12.31
CA ASN A 83 -19.15 -3.42 -13.04
C ASN A 83 -19.36 -4.82 -12.44
N ASP A 84 -19.28 -4.94 -11.13
CA ASP A 84 -19.56 -6.19 -10.45
C ASP A 84 -21.00 -6.17 -9.88
N PRO A 85 -21.86 -7.15 -10.24
CA PRO A 85 -23.25 -7.19 -9.78
C PRO A 85 -23.40 -7.39 -8.27
N LYS A 86 -22.33 -7.80 -7.56
CA LYS A 86 -22.33 -7.91 -6.10
C LYS A 86 -22.23 -6.55 -5.40
N ILE A 87 -21.82 -5.49 -6.11
CA ILE A 87 -21.66 -4.17 -5.52
C ILE A 87 -23.03 -3.49 -5.40
N HIS A 88 -23.50 -3.37 -4.17
CA HIS A 88 -24.73 -2.70 -3.78
C HIS A 88 -24.46 -1.77 -2.59
N TYR A 89 -25.42 -0.91 -2.28
CA TYR A 89 -25.24 0.02 -1.16
C TYR A 89 -25.33 -0.70 0.19
N HIS A 90 -24.38 -0.36 1.04
CA HIS A 90 -24.37 -0.60 2.47
C HIS A 90 -23.62 0.56 3.16
N PRO A 91 -24.06 1.06 4.35
CA PRO A 91 -23.39 2.17 5.02
C PRO A 91 -21.94 1.86 5.44
N ASP A 92 -21.59 0.59 5.71
CA ASP A 92 -20.20 0.22 5.98
C ASP A 92 -19.35 0.24 4.71
N LEU A 93 -19.91 -0.16 3.55
CA LEU A 93 -19.21 -0.13 2.27
C LEU A 93 -18.95 1.31 1.83
N CYS A 94 -20.00 2.12 1.79
CA CYS A 94 -19.98 3.52 1.44
C CYS A 94 -20.36 4.34 2.67
N PRO A 95 -19.41 4.66 3.56
CA PRO A 95 -19.72 5.31 4.82
C PRO A 95 -20.25 6.72 4.59
N PRO A 96 -21.15 7.19 5.47
CA PRO A 96 -21.75 8.50 5.35
C PRO A 96 -20.80 9.68 5.62
N ILE A 97 -19.52 9.43 5.79
CA ILE A 97 -18.49 10.47 5.97
C ILE A 97 -18.52 11.53 4.87
N SER A 98 -18.87 11.15 3.63
CA SER A 98 -19.01 12.08 2.52
C SER A 98 -20.29 12.93 2.59
N LEU A 99 -21.26 12.52 3.40
CA LEU A 99 -22.54 13.19 3.61
C LEU A 99 -22.55 14.04 4.86
N ASP A 100 -21.87 13.57 5.91
CA ASP A 100 -21.69 14.26 7.18
C ASP A 100 -20.29 13.96 7.76
N PRO A 101 -19.27 14.71 7.31
CA PRO A 101 -17.89 14.48 7.73
C PRO A 101 -17.68 14.65 9.24
N GLU A 102 -18.39 15.58 9.89
CA GLU A 102 -18.16 15.87 11.32
C GLU A 102 -18.57 14.72 12.24
N GLU A 103 -19.69 14.06 11.92
CA GLU A 103 -20.14 12.88 12.68
C GLU A 103 -19.39 11.61 12.31
N ASN A 104 -18.97 11.48 11.05
CA ASN A 104 -18.53 10.22 10.45
C ASN A 104 -17.03 10.12 10.19
N GLU A 105 -16.22 11.06 10.66
CA GLU A 105 -14.75 11.02 10.54
C GLU A 105 -14.09 9.75 11.08
N LYS A 106 -14.79 9.02 11.94
CA LYS A 106 -14.34 7.79 12.58
C LYS A 106 -14.58 6.55 11.70
N LEU A 107 -15.41 6.67 10.67
CA LEU A 107 -15.83 5.54 9.87
C LEU A 107 -14.91 5.38 8.65
N TRP A 108 -14.07 4.36 8.71
CA TRP A 108 -13.30 3.92 7.56
C TRP A 108 -14.20 3.05 6.69
N GLY A 109 -14.37 3.42 5.42
CA GLY A 109 -15.19 2.66 4.50
C GLY A 109 -14.67 1.24 4.32
N ALA A 110 -15.52 0.26 4.56
CA ALA A 110 -15.18 -1.15 4.41
C ALA A 110 -14.92 -1.54 2.93
N TRP A 111 -15.21 -0.66 1.97
CA TRP A 111 -14.87 -0.86 0.56
C TRP A 111 -13.38 -1.26 0.37
N ARG A 112 -12.50 -0.86 1.27
CA ARG A 112 -11.09 -1.19 1.23
C ARG A 112 -10.82 -2.69 1.32
N TRP A 113 -11.66 -3.40 2.07
CA TRP A 113 -11.41 -4.77 2.49
C TRP A 113 -11.97 -5.81 1.54
N PHE A 114 -12.83 -5.40 0.60
CA PHE A 114 -13.48 -6.33 -0.32
C PHE A 114 -12.75 -6.44 -1.66
N GLN A 115 -12.77 -7.64 -2.23
CA GLN A 115 -12.15 -7.97 -3.52
C GLN A 115 -12.74 -7.13 -4.66
N GLU A 116 -14.04 -6.86 -4.59
CA GLU A 116 -14.79 -6.18 -5.64
C GLU A 116 -14.54 -4.66 -5.66
N THR A 117 -14.00 -4.08 -4.56
CA THR A 117 -13.93 -2.63 -4.42
C THR A 117 -12.56 -2.08 -4.01
N GLY A 118 -11.75 -2.80 -3.23
CA GLY A 118 -10.57 -2.19 -2.61
C GLY A 118 -9.28 -3.02 -2.56
N ASN A 119 -9.30 -4.31 -2.86
CA ASN A 119 -8.14 -5.21 -2.85
C ASN A 119 -7.50 -5.45 -1.47
N GLY A 120 -8.18 -5.12 -0.36
CA GLY A 120 -7.75 -5.44 1.00
C GLY A 120 -6.52 -4.68 1.50
N TYR A 121 -6.00 -5.09 2.64
CA TYR A 121 -4.75 -4.54 3.18
C TYR A 121 -3.56 -4.73 2.23
N THR A 122 -3.59 -5.75 1.39
CA THR A 122 -2.56 -5.95 0.36
C THR A 122 -2.40 -4.73 -0.55
N ALA A 123 -3.49 -4.05 -0.91
CA ALA A 123 -3.43 -2.82 -1.70
C ALA A 123 -3.37 -1.56 -0.82
N ASP A 124 -4.05 -1.54 0.34
CA ASP A 124 -4.09 -0.39 1.24
C ASP A 124 -2.72 -0.16 1.92
N TRP A 125 -2.28 -1.09 2.76
CA TRP A 125 -0.99 -1.00 3.43
C TRP A 125 0.18 -1.49 2.57
N GLY A 126 -0.07 -2.41 1.64
CA GLY A 126 0.95 -2.86 0.69
C GLY A 126 1.48 -1.72 -0.17
N ALA A 127 0.61 -0.78 -0.56
CA ALA A 127 1.02 0.45 -1.25
C ALA A 127 2.02 1.31 -0.45
N HIS A 128 2.16 1.08 0.84
CA HIS A 128 3.14 1.74 1.70
C HIS A 128 4.34 0.84 1.99
N MET A 129 4.13 -0.41 2.46
CA MET A 129 5.22 -1.26 2.94
C MET A 129 5.97 -1.94 1.80
N PHE A 130 5.28 -2.49 0.80
CA PHE A 130 5.95 -3.05 -0.38
C PHE A 130 6.66 -1.97 -1.19
N ASP A 131 6.13 -0.74 -1.20
CA ASP A 131 6.76 0.42 -1.82
C ASP A 131 8.13 0.71 -1.21
N ILE A 132 8.22 0.80 0.11
CA ILE A 132 9.49 1.01 0.82
C ILE A 132 10.44 -0.19 0.63
N ALA A 133 9.91 -1.43 0.65
CA ALA A 133 10.72 -2.61 0.40
C ALA A 133 11.37 -2.58 -0.99
N GLN A 134 10.60 -2.25 -2.04
CA GLN A 134 11.12 -2.11 -3.41
C GLN A 134 12.13 -0.95 -3.53
N ALA A 135 11.85 0.20 -2.92
CA ALA A 135 12.76 1.33 -2.89
C ALA A 135 14.11 0.96 -2.28
N ALA A 136 14.10 0.29 -1.13
CA ALA A 136 15.30 -0.11 -0.41
C ALA A 136 16.22 -1.04 -1.21
N ILE A 137 15.65 -1.95 -1.99
CA ILE A 137 16.42 -2.90 -2.82
C ILE A 137 16.60 -2.43 -4.28
N GLY A 138 16.26 -1.17 -4.59
CA GLY A 138 16.45 -0.58 -5.94
C GLY A 138 15.52 -1.15 -7.02
N MET A 139 14.33 -1.63 -6.67
CA MET A 139 13.39 -2.29 -7.59
C MET A 139 12.21 -1.41 -8.02
N ASP A 140 12.29 -0.09 -7.88
CA ASP A 140 11.23 0.86 -8.28
C ASP A 140 10.77 0.72 -9.73
N GLY A 141 11.70 0.43 -10.64
CA GLY A 141 11.42 0.23 -12.07
C GLY A 141 11.16 -1.24 -12.47
N SER A 142 11.01 -2.14 -11.51
CA SER A 142 10.88 -3.57 -11.75
C SER A 142 9.86 -4.19 -10.77
N GLY A 143 10.14 -5.39 -10.26
CA GLY A 143 9.32 -6.07 -9.27
C GLY A 143 9.62 -7.55 -9.16
N PRO A 144 8.89 -8.27 -8.31
CA PRO A 144 9.00 -9.72 -8.21
C PRO A 144 8.61 -10.41 -9.52
N VAL A 145 9.25 -11.55 -9.78
CA VAL A 145 9.01 -12.39 -10.98
C VAL A 145 8.13 -13.60 -10.69
N GLU A 146 7.90 -13.91 -9.42
CA GLU A 146 7.04 -15.03 -8.98
C GLU A 146 6.31 -14.66 -7.68
N PHE A 147 5.03 -15.01 -7.62
CA PHE A 147 4.12 -14.80 -6.50
C PHE A 147 3.51 -16.12 -6.09
N THR A 148 3.75 -16.55 -4.86
CA THR A 148 3.23 -17.81 -4.31
C THR A 148 2.28 -17.49 -3.16
N PRO A 149 0.99 -17.92 -3.22
CA PRO A 149 0.04 -17.64 -2.15
C PRO A 149 0.29 -18.52 -0.91
N LYS A 150 -0.09 -18.02 0.25
CA LYS A 150 -0.13 -18.80 1.51
C LYS A 150 -0.96 -20.08 1.30
N GLY A 151 -0.49 -21.19 1.84
CA GLY A 151 -1.13 -22.50 1.79
C GLY A 151 -0.75 -23.36 0.60
N TYR A 152 -0.23 -22.77 -0.49
CA TYR A 152 0.23 -23.56 -1.64
C TYR A 152 1.44 -24.43 -1.26
N ASN A 153 1.33 -25.76 -1.43
CA ASN A 153 2.35 -26.74 -1.03
C ASN A 153 2.88 -26.54 0.40
N GLY A 154 2.04 -26.14 1.35
CA GLY A 154 2.40 -25.92 2.74
C GLY A 154 3.11 -24.58 3.03
N THR A 155 3.17 -23.66 2.07
CA THR A 155 3.72 -22.31 2.26
C THR A 155 3.00 -21.57 3.39
N GLN A 156 3.74 -21.20 4.44
CA GLN A 156 3.16 -20.58 5.63
C GLN A 156 2.71 -19.14 5.41
N TYR A 157 3.42 -18.39 4.57
CA TYR A 157 3.15 -16.99 4.24
C TYR A 157 3.18 -16.79 2.73
N SER A 158 2.40 -15.86 2.23
CA SER A 158 2.51 -15.44 0.84
C SER A 158 3.90 -14.91 0.53
N THR A 159 4.45 -15.26 -0.62
CA THR A 159 5.86 -15.06 -0.98
C THR A 159 5.98 -14.40 -2.34
N MET A 160 6.88 -13.47 -2.45
CA MET A 160 7.24 -12.73 -3.66
C MET A 160 8.73 -12.88 -3.90
N ARG A 161 9.12 -13.47 -5.03
CA ARG A 161 10.53 -13.71 -5.39
C ARG A 161 10.98 -12.75 -6.46
N TYR A 162 12.08 -12.07 -6.23
CA TYR A 162 12.75 -11.22 -7.20
C TYR A 162 13.74 -12.01 -8.06
N ALA A 163 14.05 -11.50 -9.26
CA ALA A 163 14.98 -12.16 -10.19
C ALA A 163 16.42 -12.28 -9.63
N ASN A 164 16.82 -11.38 -8.75
CA ASN A 164 18.13 -11.42 -8.07
C ASN A 164 18.17 -12.39 -6.88
N GLY A 165 17.11 -13.16 -6.63
CA GLY A 165 17.06 -14.16 -5.55
C GLY A 165 16.48 -13.66 -4.23
N ILE A 166 16.33 -12.36 -4.03
CA ILE A 166 15.66 -11.79 -2.83
C ILE A 166 14.24 -12.33 -2.73
N VAL A 167 13.84 -12.71 -1.52
CA VAL A 167 12.50 -13.21 -1.22
C VAL A 167 11.83 -12.28 -0.21
N MET A 168 10.72 -11.69 -0.62
CA MET A 168 9.84 -10.94 0.27
C MET A 168 8.64 -11.81 0.67
N THR A 169 8.27 -11.78 1.96
CA THR A 169 7.12 -12.52 2.50
C THR A 169 6.22 -11.60 3.32
N GLU A 170 4.94 -11.95 3.42
CA GLU A 170 3.97 -11.22 4.26
C GLU A 170 3.96 -11.70 5.71
N GLN A 171 5.04 -12.33 6.17
CA GLN A 171 5.14 -12.74 7.55
C GLN A 171 5.30 -11.54 8.50
N PRO A 172 4.97 -11.72 9.80
CA PRO A 172 5.24 -10.73 10.82
C PRO A 172 6.72 -10.31 10.82
N TYR A 173 6.97 -9.02 10.91
CA TYR A 173 8.33 -8.51 11.08
C TYR A 173 8.77 -8.46 12.56
N LEU A 174 7.80 -8.52 13.49
CA LEU A 174 8.00 -8.65 14.93
C LEU A 174 7.29 -9.92 15.43
N GLU A 175 8.02 -10.80 16.09
CA GLU A 175 7.46 -12.06 16.61
C GLU A 175 6.47 -11.84 17.75
N ASP A 176 6.75 -10.88 18.62
CA ASP A 176 5.95 -10.53 19.80
C ASP A 176 4.75 -9.59 19.48
N ASN A 177 4.67 -9.07 18.25
CA ASN A 177 3.52 -8.32 17.76
C ASN A 177 3.24 -8.65 16.27
N PRO A 178 2.68 -9.82 15.99
CA PRO A 178 2.50 -10.32 14.62
C PRO A 178 1.54 -9.49 13.77
N ASP A 179 0.71 -8.65 14.39
CA ASP A 179 -0.25 -7.80 13.67
C ASP A 179 0.31 -6.40 13.35
N ALA A 180 1.47 -6.04 13.90
CA ALA A 180 2.10 -4.76 13.61
C ALA A 180 2.48 -4.67 12.12
N GLN A 181 2.09 -3.59 11.47
CA GLN A 181 2.49 -3.31 10.09
C GLN A 181 3.88 -2.68 10.07
N GLY A 182 4.74 -3.24 9.25
CA GLY A 182 6.14 -2.81 9.14
C GLY A 182 6.95 -3.74 8.28
N ILE A 183 8.24 -3.47 8.22
CA ILE A 183 9.19 -4.18 7.37
C ILE A 183 10.41 -4.58 8.19
N LYS A 184 10.94 -5.79 7.92
CA LYS A 184 12.25 -6.23 8.35
C LYS A 184 13.07 -6.68 7.16
N PHE A 185 14.19 -6.04 6.96
CA PHE A 185 15.21 -6.44 6.00
C PHE A 185 16.19 -7.37 6.72
N VAL A 186 16.51 -8.50 6.13
CA VAL A 186 17.48 -9.47 6.66
C VAL A 186 18.56 -9.67 5.62
N GLY A 187 19.78 -9.38 6.01
CA GLY A 187 20.99 -9.58 5.21
C GLY A 187 21.96 -10.52 5.93
N ASP A 188 23.08 -10.83 5.27
CA ASP A 188 24.11 -11.73 5.78
C ASP A 188 24.88 -11.15 6.98
N ASN A 189 24.86 -9.82 7.18
CA ASN A 189 25.54 -9.13 8.29
C ASN A 189 24.58 -8.48 9.31
N GLY A 190 23.28 -8.78 9.25
CA GLY A 190 22.35 -8.23 10.23
C GLY A 190 20.94 -7.99 9.70
N TRP A 191 20.21 -7.15 10.41
CA TRP A 191 18.82 -6.81 10.08
C TRP A 191 18.49 -5.35 10.36
N ILE A 192 17.46 -4.85 9.67
CA ILE A 192 16.84 -3.54 9.89
C ILE A 192 15.34 -3.73 10.01
N GLU A 193 14.73 -3.16 11.04
CA GLU A 193 13.27 -3.08 11.24
C GLU A 193 12.82 -1.63 11.11
N VAL A 194 11.73 -1.40 10.36
CA VAL A 194 11.14 -0.07 10.22
C VAL A 194 9.63 -0.12 10.14
N ALA A 195 8.98 0.82 10.85
CA ALA A 195 7.55 1.09 10.80
C ALA A 195 7.32 2.59 11.03
N ARG A 196 6.09 3.04 10.93
CA ARG A 196 5.76 4.46 11.20
C ARG A 196 6.16 4.83 12.63
N GLY A 197 7.08 5.79 12.76
CA GLY A 197 7.60 6.25 14.03
C GLY A 197 8.54 5.26 14.75
N TYR A 198 9.04 4.23 14.06
CA TYR A 198 9.94 3.22 14.63
C TYR A 198 11.02 2.85 13.62
N ILE A 199 12.26 2.73 14.10
CA ILE A 199 13.39 2.16 13.39
C ILE A 199 14.31 1.46 14.40
N ASN A 200 14.80 0.29 14.04
CA ASN A 200 15.86 -0.43 14.80
C ASN A 200 16.69 -1.30 13.85
N CYS A 201 17.87 -1.69 14.26
CA CYS A 201 18.74 -2.61 13.52
C CYS A 201 19.71 -3.34 14.42
N SER A 202 20.35 -4.37 13.88
CA SER A 202 21.32 -5.21 14.61
C SER A 202 22.53 -4.42 15.12
N ASP A 203 22.99 -3.43 14.37
CA ASP A 203 24.02 -2.49 14.79
C ASP A 203 23.47 -1.07 14.87
N GLN A 204 23.02 -0.66 16.05
CA GLN A 204 22.41 0.64 16.30
C GLN A 204 23.35 1.84 16.05
N SER A 205 24.65 1.63 15.84
CA SER A 205 25.56 2.71 15.44
C SER A 205 25.23 3.26 14.06
N ASN A 206 24.59 2.46 13.19
CA ASN A 206 24.14 2.86 11.86
C ASN A 206 22.89 3.74 11.87
N ILE A 207 22.15 3.81 12.99
CA ILE A 207 20.96 4.65 13.09
C ILE A 207 21.38 6.12 13.27
N PRO A 208 20.88 7.03 12.42
CA PRO A 208 21.12 8.47 12.57
C PRO A 208 20.80 8.98 13.98
N SER A 209 21.61 9.90 14.50
CA SER A 209 21.49 10.37 15.89
C SER A 209 20.15 11.01 16.22
N ASP A 210 19.52 11.67 15.25
CA ASP A 210 18.20 12.29 15.34
C ASP A 210 17.05 11.27 15.39
N LEU A 211 17.29 10.00 15.05
CA LEU A 211 16.31 8.92 15.04
C LEU A 211 16.46 7.91 16.20
N LYS A 212 17.52 8.03 17.01
CA LYS A 212 17.77 7.06 18.10
C LYS A 212 16.64 6.95 19.13
N ASN A 213 15.88 8.04 19.33
CA ASN A 213 14.70 8.04 20.19
C ASN A 213 13.53 7.21 19.64
N LEU A 214 13.56 6.82 18.36
CA LEU A 214 12.53 5.97 17.74
C LEU A 214 12.75 4.49 18.05
N ILE A 215 13.95 4.07 18.47
CA ILE A 215 14.25 2.68 18.86
C ILE A 215 13.32 2.22 19.99
N GLU A 216 13.10 3.09 20.98
CA GLU A 216 12.25 2.80 22.13
C GLU A 216 10.74 2.76 21.81
N LYS A 217 10.35 3.27 20.63
CA LYS A 217 8.96 3.27 20.16
C LYS A 217 8.56 1.98 19.44
N ARG A 218 9.24 0.87 19.72
CA ARG A 218 8.93 -0.43 19.14
C ARG A 218 7.44 -0.76 19.28
N PRO A 219 6.74 -1.08 18.18
CA PRO A 219 5.33 -1.45 18.23
C PRO A 219 5.12 -2.65 19.16
N ARG A 220 4.26 -2.52 20.16
CA ARG A 220 3.89 -3.59 21.10
C ARG A 220 2.41 -3.92 20.95
N MET A 221 2.05 -5.14 21.31
CA MET A 221 0.64 -5.48 21.43
C MET A 221 0.00 -4.60 22.52
N MET A 222 -1.14 -4.02 22.17
CA MET A 222 -1.96 -3.24 23.08
C MET A 222 -3.16 -4.05 23.49
N THR A 223 -3.57 -3.94 24.76
CA THR A 223 -4.86 -4.46 25.21
C THR A 223 -6.01 -3.71 24.53
N PRO A 224 -7.22 -4.28 24.47
CA PRO A 224 -8.39 -3.58 23.96
C PRO A 224 -8.64 -2.23 24.66
N GLU A 225 -8.41 -2.17 25.98
CA GLU A 225 -8.55 -0.97 26.80
C GLU A 225 -7.51 0.10 26.44
N GLU A 226 -6.26 -0.28 26.22
CA GLU A 226 -5.20 0.63 25.79
C GLU A 226 -5.48 1.18 24.39
N ARG A 227 -5.95 0.35 23.45
CA ARG A 227 -6.35 0.80 22.11
C ARG A 227 -7.50 1.80 22.17
N LYS A 228 -8.51 1.52 23.00
CA LYS A 228 -9.63 2.42 23.20
C LYS A 228 -9.18 3.78 23.77
N LYS A 229 -8.34 3.77 24.80
CA LYS A 229 -7.79 4.98 25.41
C LYS A 229 -6.96 5.80 24.42
N MET A 230 -6.07 5.14 23.67
CA MET A 230 -5.26 5.79 22.64
C MET A 230 -6.15 6.45 21.58
N TYR A 231 -7.21 5.75 21.15
CA TYR A 231 -8.17 6.28 20.19
C TYR A 231 -8.95 7.49 20.73
N GLU A 232 -9.39 7.45 21.99
CA GLU A 232 -10.07 8.56 22.65
C GLU A 232 -9.16 9.79 22.78
N GLU A 233 -7.89 9.59 23.14
CA GLU A 233 -6.87 10.65 23.20
C GLU A 233 -6.58 11.24 21.81
N TYR A 234 -6.48 10.41 20.78
CA TYR A 234 -6.32 10.85 19.39
C TYR A 234 -7.50 11.71 18.95
N MET A 235 -8.72 11.25 19.19
CA MET A 235 -9.94 11.98 18.84
C MET A 235 -10.07 13.31 19.61
N LYS A 236 -9.64 13.35 20.86
CA LYS A 236 -9.58 14.60 21.64
C LYS A 236 -8.60 15.59 21.02
N LYS A 237 -7.38 15.14 20.68
CA LYS A 237 -6.37 15.97 20.01
C LYS A 237 -6.89 16.52 18.67
N LEU A 238 -7.59 15.70 17.89
CA LEU A 238 -8.20 16.11 16.62
C LEU A 238 -9.25 17.21 16.81
N LYS A 239 -10.14 17.07 17.79
CA LYS A 239 -11.14 18.08 18.12
C LYS A 239 -10.51 19.39 18.63
N ASP A 240 -9.48 19.30 19.44
CA ASP A 240 -8.77 20.46 19.98
C ASP A 240 -7.96 21.19 18.88
N SER A 241 -7.41 20.48 17.92
CA SER A 241 -6.69 21.06 16.77
C SER A 241 -7.65 21.79 15.82
N LYS A 242 -8.82 21.23 15.54
CA LYS A 242 -9.87 21.89 14.73
C LYS A 242 -10.36 23.19 15.36
N LYS A 243 -10.58 23.22 16.67
CA LYS A 243 -10.95 24.45 17.39
C LYS A 243 -9.90 25.56 17.27
N LYS A 244 -8.63 25.20 17.03
CA LYS A 244 -7.51 26.14 16.85
C LYS A 244 -7.26 26.50 15.38
N GLY A 245 -8.08 26.04 14.44
CA GLY A 245 -7.89 26.24 13.00
C GLY A 245 -6.67 25.51 12.42
N ASN A 246 -6.08 24.60 13.19
CA ASN A 246 -4.97 23.76 12.76
C ASN A 246 -5.51 22.38 12.42
N ASP A 247 -5.45 22.02 11.15
CA ASP A 247 -5.76 20.68 10.66
C ASP A 247 -4.55 19.76 10.94
N ALA A 248 -4.32 19.46 12.25
CA ALA A 248 -3.11 18.81 12.75
C ALA A 248 -3.14 17.27 12.69
N GLY A 249 -4.09 16.68 12.02
CA GLY A 249 -4.26 15.19 11.98
C GLY A 249 -3.11 14.59 11.22
N ASN A 250 -2.50 14.34 10.43
CA ASN A 250 -1.33 13.73 9.76
C ASN A 250 -0.43 14.76 9.05
N TYR A 251 -0.60 16.05 9.35
CA TYR A 251 0.08 17.11 8.61
C TYR A 251 1.59 17.04 8.73
N GLU A 252 2.10 16.76 9.94
CA GLU A 252 3.55 16.70 10.19
C GLU A 252 4.26 15.60 9.41
N THR A 253 3.62 14.45 9.22
CA THR A 253 4.18 13.32 8.46
C THR A 253 4.01 13.48 6.95
N SER A 254 2.99 14.23 6.51
CA SER A 254 2.69 14.42 5.09
C SER A 254 3.27 15.72 4.52
N ALA A 255 3.62 16.69 5.36
CA ALA A 255 4.11 18.00 4.91
C ALA A 255 5.37 17.92 4.02
N PRO A 256 6.40 17.12 4.34
CA PRO A 256 7.56 16.98 3.47
C PRO A 256 7.21 16.39 2.10
N HIS A 257 6.26 15.46 2.06
CA HIS A 257 5.79 14.85 0.82
C HIS A 257 5.02 15.83 -0.06
N MET A 258 4.13 16.63 0.54
CA MET A 258 3.40 17.69 -0.15
C MET A 258 4.33 18.79 -0.65
N GLN A 259 5.33 19.18 0.15
CA GLN A 259 6.34 20.15 -0.27
C GLN A 259 7.12 19.66 -1.48
N ASN A 260 7.59 18.40 -1.47
CA ASN A 260 8.25 17.79 -2.62
C ASN A 260 7.39 17.85 -3.89
N PHE A 261 6.08 17.55 -3.79
CA PHE A 261 5.18 17.69 -4.93
C PHE A 261 5.12 19.11 -5.48
N ILE A 262 4.96 20.11 -4.59
CA ILE A 262 4.90 21.53 -4.99
C ILE A 262 6.18 21.96 -5.68
N ASP A 263 7.34 21.58 -5.13
CA ASP A 263 8.65 21.91 -5.69
C ASP A 263 8.84 21.25 -7.06
N CYS A 264 8.44 20.00 -7.22
CA CYS A 264 8.47 19.31 -8.51
C CYS A 264 7.49 19.87 -9.55
N VAL A 265 6.32 20.39 -9.12
CA VAL A 265 5.43 21.14 -10.03
C VAL A 265 6.11 22.39 -10.57
N ARG A 266 6.91 23.10 -9.75
CA ARG A 266 7.64 24.31 -10.15
C ARG A 266 8.87 24.00 -11.01
N SER A 267 9.69 23.02 -10.58
CA SER A 267 10.92 22.63 -11.30
C SER A 267 10.67 21.78 -12.54
N ARG A 268 9.50 21.12 -12.61
CA ARG A 268 9.14 20.13 -13.62
C ARG A 268 9.93 18.81 -13.52
N GLU A 269 10.61 18.60 -12.43
CA GLU A 269 11.29 17.34 -12.10
C GLU A 269 10.30 16.25 -11.65
N ASN A 270 10.78 15.02 -11.60
CA ASN A 270 9.97 13.93 -11.03
C ASN A 270 9.96 14.02 -9.50
N PRO A 271 8.79 13.85 -8.86
CA PRO A 271 8.72 13.79 -7.41
C PRO A 271 9.34 12.48 -6.86
N ILE A 272 9.54 12.42 -5.55
CA ILE A 272 10.09 11.25 -4.85
C ILE A 272 9.26 9.96 -5.07
N ALA A 273 7.97 10.11 -5.34
CA ALA A 273 7.04 9.02 -5.64
C ALA A 273 6.28 9.32 -6.94
N PRO A 274 6.94 9.23 -8.11
CA PRO A 274 6.30 9.48 -9.40
C PRO A 274 5.29 8.38 -9.75
N VAL A 275 4.53 8.60 -10.81
CA VAL A 275 3.46 7.68 -11.23
C VAL A 275 3.96 6.26 -11.53
N GLU A 276 5.19 6.10 -12.02
CA GLU A 276 5.82 4.80 -12.30
C GLU A 276 6.01 3.98 -11.02
N VAL A 277 6.46 4.61 -9.95
CA VAL A 277 6.60 3.99 -8.63
C VAL A 277 5.25 3.48 -8.13
N GLY A 278 4.22 4.35 -8.20
CA GLY A 278 2.86 3.93 -7.83
C GLY A 278 2.33 2.78 -8.69
N CYS A 279 2.62 2.79 -10.00
CA CYS A 279 2.25 1.72 -10.92
C CYS A 279 2.98 0.41 -10.58
N SER A 280 4.28 0.45 -10.30
CA SER A 280 5.08 -0.72 -9.92
C SER A 280 4.55 -1.36 -8.64
N THR A 281 4.35 -0.58 -7.59
CA THR A 281 3.81 -1.07 -6.31
C THR A 281 2.38 -1.60 -6.44
N ASN A 282 1.50 -0.90 -7.18
CA ASN A 282 0.15 -1.38 -7.47
C ASN A 282 0.17 -2.72 -8.23
N THR A 283 1.07 -2.86 -9.20
CA THR A 283 1.25 -4.11 -9.95
C THR A 283 1.61 -5.26 -9.02
N LEU A 284 2.55 -5.06 -8.10
CA LEU A 284 2.92 -6.04 -7.08
C LEU A 284 1.70 -6.45 -6.22
N CYS A 285 0.95 -5.48 -5.70
CA CYS A 285 -0.26 -5.75 -4.91
C CYS A 285 -1.31 -6.55 -5.69
N CYS A 286 -1.56 -6.19 -6.95
CA CYS A 286 -2.48 -6.90 -7.83
C CYS A 286 -2.01 -8.34 -8.10
N LEU A 287 -0.73 -8.55 -8.42
CA LEU A 287 -0.16 -9.88 -8.71
C LEU A 287 -0.24 -10.81 -7.50
N GLN A 288 -0.01 -10.27 -6.30
CA GLN A 288 -0.16 -11.03 -5.06
C GLN A 288 -1.60 -11.49 -4.84
N ASN A 289 -2.59 -10.62 -5.09
CA ASN A 289 -4.00 -11.00 -5.00
C ASN A 289 -4.43 -11.94 -6.13
N ILE A 290 -3.92 -11.78 -7.36
CA ILE A 290 -4.14 -12.73 -8.45
C ILE A 290 -3.66 -14.14 -8.06
N ALA A 291 -2.46 -14.27 -7.52
CA ALA A 291 -1.94 -15.56 -7.06
C ALA A 291 -2.82 -16.20 -5.98
N ARG A 292 -3.35 -15.39 -5.03
CA ARG A 292 -4.29 -15.85 -4.00
C ARG A 292 -5.61 -16.33 -4.57
N GLU A 293 -6.22 -15.54 -5.45
CA GLU A 293 -7.52 -15.87 -6.05
C GLU A 293 -7.43 -17.10 -6.95
N LEU A 294 -6.30 -17.30 -7.65
CA LEU A 294 -6.05 -18.50 -8.44
C LEU A 294 -5.59 -19.71 -7.59
N GLY A 295 -5.21 -19.50 -6.34
CA GLY A 295 -4.76 -20.57 -5.42
C GLY A 295 -3.46 -21.26 -5.84
N ARG A 296 -2.65 -20.63 -6.69
CA ARG A 296 -1.40 -21.18 -7.25
C ARG A 296 -0.35 -20.10 -7.48
N PRO A 297 0.93 -20.49 -7.67
CA PRO A 297 1.96 -19.54 -8.07
C PRO A 297 1.65 -18.90 -9.41
N VAL A 298 1.99 -17.60 -9.51
CA VAL A 298 1.90 -16.80 -10.75
C VAL A 298 3.27 -16.24 -11.06
N LYS A 299 3.69 -16.40 -12.32
CA LYS A 299 4.91 -15.80 -12.85
C LYS A 299 4.59 -14.51 -13.58
N TRP A 300 5.47 -13.55 -13.41
CA TRP A 300 5.36 -12.23 -14.01
C TRP A 300 6.67 -11.80 -14.65
N ASN A 301 6.61 -11.23 -15.82
CA ASN A 301 7.77 -10.59 -16.42
C ASN A 301 7.62 -9.06 -16.31
N PRO A 302 8.35 -8.40 -15.40
CA PRO A 302 8.24 -6.96 -15.20
C PRO A 302 8.76 -6.13 -16.39
N ALA A 303 9.64 -6.68 -17.22
CA ALA A 303 10.14 -5.98 -18.40
C ALA A 303 9.14 -5.94 -19.56
N THR A 304 8.34 -7.01 -19.72
CA THR A 304 7.30 -7.08 -20.76
C THR A 304 5.89 -6.83 -20.23
N LEU A 305 5.74 -6.65 -18.92
CA LEU A 305 4.47 -6.45 -18.22
C LEU A 305 3.44 -7.54 -18.54
N SER A 306 3.88 -8.80 -18.52
CA SER A 306 3.07 -9.93 -18.96
C SER A 306 3.24 -11.20 -18.12
N PHE A 307 2.24 -12.07 -18.19
CA PHE A 307 2.24 -13.40 -17.58
C PHE A 307 2.84 -14.49 -18.50
N GLY A 308 3.44 -14.10 -19.63
CA GLY A 308 3.90 -15.07 -20.64
C GLY A 308 2.72 -15.89 -21.21
N ASN A 309 2.79 -17.21 -21.06
CA ASN A 309 1.77 -18.13 -21.59
C ASN A 309 0.61 -18.40 -20.61
N ASP A 310 0.59 -17.80 -19.43
CA ASP A 310 -0.47 -17.99 -18.44
C ASP A 310 -1.73 -17.17 -18.79
N LYS A 311 -2.59 -17.77 -19.62
CA LYS A 311 -3.81 -17.13 -20.14
C LYS A 311 -4.83 -16.85 -19.02
N GLU A 312 -4.88 -17.70 -17.98
CA GLU A 312 -5.80 -17.54 -16.87
C GLU A 312 -5.44 -16.30 -16.07
N ALA A 313 -4.17 -16.14 -15.66
CA ALA A 313 -3.69 -14.95 -14.98
C ALA A 313 -3.83 -13.69 -15.86
N ALA A 314 -3.58 -13.79 -17.18
CA ALA A 314 -3.72 -12.70 -18.13
C ALA A 314 -5.19 -12.26 -18.37
N SER A 315 -6.16 -13.11 -18.05
CA SER A 315 -7.60 -12.78 -18.12
C SER A 315 -8.18 -12.31 -16.80
N HIS A 316 -7.38 -12.27 -15.73
CA HIS A 316 -7.86 -11.93 -14.40
C HIS A 316 -8.30 -10.46 -14.29
N ARG A 317 -9.39 -10.20 -13.52
CA ARG A 317 -9.98 -8.87 -13.34
C ARG A 317 -8.99 -7.82 -12.80
N LEU A 318 -8.01 -8.21 -11.99
CA LEU A 318 -6.99 -7.32 -11.45
C LEU A 318 -5.86 -7.00 -12.44
N TYR A 319 -5.76 -7.73 -13.55
CA TYR A 319 -4.91 -7.34 -14.67
C TYR A 319 -5.61 -6.28 -15.52
N TRP A 320 -6.83 -6.60 -15.99
CA TRP A 320 -7.67 -5.70 -16.77
C TRP A 320 -9.13 -5.89 -16.37
N TYR A 321 -9.82 -4.78 -16.08
CA TYR A 321 -11.21 -4.76 -15.65
C TYR A 321 -12.13 -4.22 -16.74
N GLN A 322 -13.23 -4.90 -17.01
CA GLN A 322 -14.24 -4.40 -17.95
C GLN A 322 -15.15 -3.39 -17.24
N TYR A 323 -15.04 -2.14 -17.62
CA TYR A 323 -15.84 -1.08 -17.06
C TYR A 323 -17.30 -1.13 -17.57
N ARG A 324 -18.22 -0.65 -16.75
CA ARG A 324 -19.58 -0.37 -17.18
C ARG A 324 -19.66 0.94 -17.99
N ASN A 325 -20.65 1.05 -18.88
CA ASN A 325 -20.87 2.29 -19.62
C ASN A 325 -21.28 3.45 -18.67
N PRO A 326 -20.83 4.71 -18.93
CA PRO A 326 -20.04 5.16 -20.11
C PRO A 326 -18.50 5.14 -19.88
N TYR A 327 -18.02 4.47 -18.85
CA TYR A 327 -16.60 4.48 -18.50
C TYR A 327 -15.75 3.67 -19.48
N SER A 328 -14.54 4.13 -19.73
CA SER A 328 -13.53 3.44 -20.52
C SER A 328 -12.14 3.70 -19.96
N LEU A 329 -11.19 2.82 -20.26
CA LEU A 329 -9.79 2.98 -19.87
C LEU A 329 -8.97 3.45 -21.09
N PRO A 330 -8.68 4.75 -21.22
CA PRO A 330 -7.83 5.27 -22.29
C PRO A 330 -6.38 4.83 -22.09
N TYR A 331 -5.58 4.88 -23.16
CA TYR A 331 -4.15 4.56 -23.17
C TYR A 331 -3.79 3.10 -22.86
N PHE A 332 -4.76 2.22 -22.63
CA PHE A 332 -4.54 0.79 -22.48
C PHE A 332 -5.13 0.05 -23.68
N CYS A 333 -4.27 -0.65 -24.44
CA CYS A 333 -4.68 -1.58 -25.49
C CYS A 333 -4.40 -2.99 -24.98
N LYS A 334 -5.43 -3.82 -24.99
CA LYS A 334 -5.36 -5.24 -24.62
C LYS A 334 -4.56 -6.04 -25.62
#